data_d045f5999bcb0f8f417f19ff8d86a35c
#
_entry.id   d045f5999bcb0f8f417f19ff8d86a35c
#
_cell.length_a   1.000
_cell.length_b   1.000
_cell.length_c   1.000
_cell.angle_alpha   90.00
_cell.angle_beta   90.00
_cell.angle_gamma   90.00
#
_symmetry.space_group_name_H-M   'P 1'
#
loop_
_entity.id
_entity.type
_entity.pdbx_description
1 polymer ?
#
loop_
_entity_poly.entity_id
_entity_poly.type
_entity_poly.pdbx_seq_one_letter_code
_entity_poly.pdbx_strand_id
1 'polypeptide(L)'
;MPTTIRDLVSEPSLGLELLVDGDLDREIRWVHVTELADASPYLVGDEFVLTAGVWRGPRHSADGFVRALRSRDVAGIGYGLLVGDPGVPPAVRKACTELGVPLVLVPLHTPFVAISQWFVERLAADREQSLRETLRLTADLLAAAEQASPEQALGSVARLLRRSTGHDVWIADDTGRLLAHAGPTTDAASRQRAVVAATHGRVEVDGWLVQPVGSGRTPAAVIAVALEDAADLEVQSRIDAARPVVGLVLARERAVRESERRLAGEVVSLVLGRQVAAAAARMPYYGLDPEKALLPFVCAVSDREHALDSAERWLEESDVNGVVALRDDELMLVIDGARLRRSAAAVAAAASLAQRVSAIAVGTGSVSDDVTALRRSLVQARQACELGRRRGGGAVVAHDLTGSHALLLALQDQDVLDAFRESLLAPLEDYDTQQGGALVTTLRTFLETGGRWQETANLLHVHVNTLRNRLERVETLTDRRLDSTPDRVDLWLALQAASAGAPPPESH
;
A
#
# COMPACT_ATOMS: atom_id res chain seq x y z
N MET A 1 5.19 12.56 -35.47
CA MET A 1 6.63 12.90 -35.64
C MET A 1 6.75 14.42 -35.76
N PRO A 2 7.82 15.04 -35.23
CA PRO A 2 7.99 16.48 -35.33
C PRO A 2 8.11 16.89 -36.79
N THR A 3 7.49 18.01 -37.15
CA THR A 3 7.55 18.55 -38.51
C THR A 3 8.92 19.18 -38.76
N THR A 4 9.63 18.72 -39.82
CA THR A 4 11.01 19.13 -40.11
C THR A 4 11.08 20.00 -41.38
N ILE A 5 12.24 20.60 -41.66
CA ILE A 5 12.51 21.29 -42.93
C ILE A 5 12.43 20.30 -44.10
N ARG A 6 12.86 19.07 -43.90
CA ARG A 6 12.76 18.00 -44.89
C ARG A 6 11.30 17.75 -45.29
N ASP A 7 10.39 17.67 -44.33
CA ASP A 7 8.95 17.50 -44.62
C ASP A 7 8.41 18.70 -45.39
N LEU A 8 8.80 19.90 -44.95
CA LEU A 8 8.34 21.13 -45.58
C LEU A 8 8.78 21.24 -47.06
N VAL A 9 10.03 20.93 -47.36
CA VAL A 9 10.58 20.97 -48.72
C VAL A 9 10.05 19.83 -49.57
N SER A 10 9.74 18.69 -48.97
CA SER A 10 9.17 17.52 -49.67
C SER A 10 7.70 17.64 -50.02
N GLU A 11 7.02 18.70 -49.55
CA GLU A 11 5.59 18.91 -49.81
C GLU A 11 5.35 19.46 -51.24
N PRO A 12 4.79 18.66 -52.14
CA PRO A 12 4.68 19.06 -53.54
C PRO A 12 3.75 20.28 -53.77
N SER A 13 2.76 20.44 -52.89
CA SER A 13 1.77 21.55 -53.02
C SER A 13 2.37 22.91 -52.77
N LEU A 14 3.50 22.99 -52.04
CA LEU A 14 4.20 24.22 -51.74
C LEU A 14 5.28 24.56 -52.76
N GLY A 15 5.78 23.61 -53.53
CA GLY A 15 6.74 23.84 -54.61
C GLY A 15 8.05 24.48 -54.14
N LEU A 16 8.45 24.22 -52.92
CA LEU A 16 9.66 24.81 -52.31
C LEU A 16 10.94 24.16 -52.86
N GLU A 17 12.01 24.94 -52.94
CA GLU A 17 13.31 24.47 -53.44
C GLU A 17 14.41 24.72 -52.39
N LEU A 18 15.17 23.67 -52.04
CA LEU A 18 16.30 23.79 -51.14
C LEU A 18 17.50 24.40 -51.86
N LEU A 19 17.98 25.56 -51.40
CA LEU A 19 19.12 26.28 -52.01
C LEU A 19 20.41 26.13 -51.23
N VAL A 20 20.32 26.02 -49.91
CA VAL A 20 21.47 25.80 -49.03
C VAL A 20 21.08 24.69 -48.07
N ASP A 21 21.91 23.65 -48.05
CA ASP A 21 21.77 22.51 -47.17
C ASP A 21 22.19 22.82 -45.72
N GLY A 22 21.71 22.02 -44.76
CA GLY A 22 22.02 22.14 -43.34
C GLY A 22 21.33 21.04 -42.58
N ASP A 23 20.97 21.24 -41.32
CA ASP A 23 20.22 20.30 -40.54
C ASP A 23 18.74 20.29 -40.94
N LEU A 24 18.41 19.48 -41.96
CA LEU A 24 17.06 19.37 -42.50
C LEU A 24 16.12 18.57 -41.62
N ASP A 25 16.65 17.77 -40.66
CA ASP A 25 15.87 16.95 -39.76
C ASP A 25 15.58 17.69 -38.44
N ARG A 26 16.03 18.92 -38.33
CA ARG A 26 15.72 19.81 -37.22
C ARG A 26 14.21 20.08 -37.20
N GLU A 27 13.61 19.96 -36.02
CA GLU A 27 12.19 20.25 -35.77
C GLU A 27 11.88 21.72 -36.01
N ILE A 28 10.79 22.00 -36.70
CA ILE A 28 10.23 23.35 -36.84
C ILE A 28 9.19 23.53 -35.73
N ARG A 29 9.51 24.42 -34.79
CA ARG A 29 8.60 24.75 -33.70
C ARG A 29 7.46 25.69 -34.13
N TRP A 30 7.77 26.64 -35.01
CA TRP A 30 6.83 27.63 -35.52
C TRP A 30 7.29 28.22 -36.88
N VAL A 31 6.34 28.68 -37.68
CA VAL A 31 6.64 29.44 -38.89
C VAL A 31 6.48 30.93 -38.57
N HIS A 32 7.57 31.71 -38.67
CA HIS A 32 7.62 33.13 -38.35
C HIS A 32 7.85 33.96 -39.60
N VAL A 33 6.94 34.91 -39.87
CA VAL A 33 7.06 35.83 -41.04
C VAL A 33 7.59 37.16 -40.54
N THR A 34 8.70 37.62 -41.12
CA THR A 34 9.30 38.92 -40.73
C THR A 34 9.99 39.63 -41.89
N GLU A 35 9.87 40.94 -41.87
CA GLU A 35 10.65 41.86 -42.71
C GLU A 35 11.51 42.82 -41.87
N LEU A 36 11.77 42.45 -40.61
CA LEU A 36 12.68 43.20 -39.75
C LEU A 36 14.13 42.85 -40.08
N ALA A 37 15.01 43.85 -40.17
CA ALA A 37 16.43 43.62 -40.38
C ALA A 37 17.13 42.89 -39.22
N ASP A 38 16.57 43.02 -38.02
CA ASP A 38 16.92 42.22 -36.83
C ASP A 38 15.62 41.74 -36.18
N ALA A 39 15.32 40.44 -36.36
CA ALA A 39 14.18 39.78 -35.76
C ALA A 39 14.56 39.04 -34.48
N SER A 40 15.82 39.03 -34.09
CA SER A 40 16.32 38.25 -32.94
C SER A 40 15.57 38.49 -31.61
N PRO A 41 15.06 39.69 -31.27
CA PRO A 41 14.30 39.90 -30.04
C PRO A 41 12.97 39.15 -30.00
N TYR A 42 12.43 38.73 -31.15
CA TYR A 42 11.10 38.13 -31.30
C TYR A 42 11.15 36.62 -31.55
N LEU A 43 12.34 36.04 -31.57
CA LEU A 43 12.56 34.61 -31.83
C LEU A 43 12.95 33.87 -30.53
N VAL A 44 12.42 32.66 -30.39
CA VAL A 44 12.63 31.79 -29.20
C VAL A 44 13.58 30.62 -29.51
N GLY A 45 13.71 30.26 -30.80
CA GLY A 45 14.49 29.14 -31.33
C GLY A 45 13.62 28.11 -32.06
N ASP A 46 14.25 27.42 -33.01
CA ASP A 46 13.61 26.40 -33.86
C ASP A 46 12.49 26.93 -34.77
N GLU A 47 12.41 28.24 -34.99
CA GLU A 47 11.47 28.78 -35.98
C GLU A 47 11.98 28.60 -37.42
N PHE A 48 11.06 28.35 -38.37
CA PHE A 48 11.29 28.54 -39.79
C PHE A 48 10.89 29.96 -40.15
N VAL A 49 11.88 30.79 -40.51
CA VAL A 49 11.67 32.23 -40.73
C VAL A 49 11.44 32.51 -42.20
N LEU A 50 10.25 33.05 -42.50
CA LEU A 50 9.88 33.51 -43.86
C LEU A 50 10.14 34.99 -44.04
N THR A 51 10.82 35.36 -45.13
CA THR A 51 11.08 36.76 -45.50
C THR A 51 11.11 36.94 -47.01
N ALA A 52 10.61 38.04 -47.48
CA ALA A 52 10.75 38.47 -48.90
C ALA A 52 11.97 39.38 -49.10
N GLY A 53 12.75 39.65 -48.03
CA GLY A 53 13.94 40.46 -48.09
C GLY A 53 13.70 41.96 -48.23
N VAL A 54 12.53 42.46 -47.86
CA VAL A 54 12.18 43.89 -47.87
C VAL A 54 13.07 44.70 -46.94
N TRP A 55 13.62 44.06 -45.89
CA TRP A 55 14.58 44.63 -44.93
C TRP A 55 15.91 45.06 -45.57
N ARG A 56 16.21 44.58 -46.79
CA ARG A 56 17.47 44.94 -47.48
C ARG A 56 17.53 46.42 -47.79
N GLY A 57 18.63 47.04 -47.41
CA GLY A 57 18.86 48.46 -47.66
C GLY A 57 20.31 48.84 -47.36
N PRO A 58 20.70 50.10 -47.59
CA PRO A 58 22.08 50.56 -47.46
C PRO A 58 22.70 50.35 -46.05
N ARG A 59 21.84 50.18 -45.04
CA ARG A 59 22.26 50.03 -43.63
C ARG A 59 22.16 48.59 -43.13
N HIS A 60 21.64 47.66 -43.91
CA HIS A 60 21.37 46.29 -43.48
C HIS A 60 22.01 45.30 -44.45
N SER A 61 22.91 44.45 -43.95
CA SER A 61 23.59 43.45 -44.75
C SER A 61 22.89 42.08 -44.65
N ALA A 62 23.01 41.27 -45.67
CA ALA A 62 22.56 39.88 -45.64
C ALA A 62 23.26 39.07 -44.56
N ASP A 63 24.55 39.25 -44.36
CA ASP A 63 25.30 38.60 -43.31
C ASP A 63 24.81 38.99 -41.91
N GLY A 64 24.52 40.28 -41.68
CA GLY A 64 23.96 40.74 -40.40
C GLY A 64 22.61 40.12 -40.09
N PHE A 65 21.69 40.03 -41.09
CA PHE A 65 20.37 39.39 -40.93
C PHE A 65 20.48 37.89 -40.60
N VAL A 66 21.26 37.15 -41.41
CA VAL A 66 21.40 35.68 -41.18
C VAL A 66 22.11 35.40 -39.85
N ARG A 67 23.09 36.22 -39.48
CA ARG A 67 23.78 36.13 -38.18
C ARG A 67 22.83 36.37 -36.99
N ALA A 68 21.96 37.35 -37.10
CA ALA A 68 20.95 37.63 -36.09
C ALA A 68 19.99 36.43 -35.90
N LEU A 69 19.53 35.80 -36.99
CA LEU A 69 18.70 34.60 -36.94
C LEU A 69 19.47 33.42 -36.41
N ARG A 70 20.71 33.19 -36.82
CA ARG A 70 21.54 32.09 -36.34
C ARG A 70 21.81 32.21 -34.82
N SER A 71 21.95 33.44 -34.29
CA SER A 71 22.14 33.66 -32.83
C SER A 71 20.93 33.20 -31.99
N ARG A 72 19.79 32.96 -32.61
CA ARG A 72 18.56 32.46 -32.01
C ARG A 72 18.28 31.02 -32.39
N ASP A 73 19.22 30.32 -32.98
CA ASP A 73 19.08 28.93 -33.37
C ASP A 73 17.80 28.64 -34.18
N VAL A 74 17.51 29.46 -35.19
CA VAL A 74 16.37 29.20 -36.07
C VAL A 74 16.54 27.87 -36.84
N ALA A 75 15.45 27.19 -37.14
CA ALA A 75 15.46 25.96 -37.93
C ALA A 75 15.97 26.20 -39.35
N GLY A 76 15.50 27.26 -39.97
CA GLY A 76 15.91 27.64 -41.34
C GLY A 76 15.26 28.92 -41.82
N ILE A 77 15.59 29.32 -43.04
CA ILE A 77 15.08 30.55 -43.70
C ILE A 77 14.36 30.17 -45.00
N GLY A 78 13.10 30.61 -45.14
CA GLY A 78 12.37 30.59 -46.38
C GLY A 78 12.40 31.98 -47.03
N TYR A 79 13.05 32.09 -48.20
CA TYR A 79 13.12 33.35 -48.92
C TYR A 79 12.10 33.38 -50.06
N GLY A 80 11.12 34.26 -49.93
CA GLY A 80 10.06 34.47 -50.92
C GLY A 80 10.47 35.44 -52.04
N LEU A 81 10.23 35.05 -53.29
CA LEU A 81 10.43 35.91 -54.44
C LEU A 81 9.30 36.92 -54.59
N LEU A 82 9.66 38.15 -54.89
CA LEU A 82 8.73 39.20 -55.31
C LEU A 82 8.68 39.34 -56.86
N VAL A 83 7.64 39.95 -57.34
CA VAL A 83 7.50 40.18 -58.79
C VAL A 83 8.68 41.02 -59.31
N GLY A 84 9.42 40.45 -60.25
CA GLY A 84 10.63 41.08 -60.82
C GLY A 84 11.94 40.66 -60.16
N ASP A 85 11.92 39.87 -59.12
CA ASP A 85 13.16 39.32 -58.52
C ASP A 85 13.77 38.26 -59.48
N PRO A 86 15.09 38.33 -59.73
CA PRO A 86 15.78 37.32 -60.53
C PRO A 86 16.09 36.03 -59.77
N GLY A 87 15.80 35.96 -58.49
CA GLY A 87 16.09 34.87 -57.56
C GLY A 87 16.56 35.37 -56.21
N VAL A 88 16.96 34.44 -55.33
CA VAL A 88 17.50 34.77 -54.01
C VAL A 88 18.83 35.52 -54.18
N PRO A 89 19.03 36.66 -53.51
CA PRO A 89 20.27 37.42 -53.60
C PRO A 89 21.49 36.59 -53.25
N PRO A 90 22.58 36.62 -54.08
CA PRO A 90 23.81 35.86 -53.84
C PRO A 90 24.40 36.07 -52.42
N ALA A 91 24.26 37.30 -51.89
CA ALA A 91 24.74 37.65 -50.55
C ALA A 91 23.98 36.88 -49.41
N VAL A 92 22.66 36.67 -49.58
CA VAL A 92 21.85 35.88 -48.62
C VAL A 92 22.28 34.42 -48.69
N ARG A 93 22.38 33.86 -49.90
CA ARG A 93 22.80 32.47 -50.11
C ARG A 93 24.20 32.22 -49.52
N LYS A 94 25.15 33.14 -49.80
CA LYS A 94 26.51 33.05 -49.22
C LYS A 94 26.48 33.06 -47.71
N ALA A 95 25.78 34.00 -47.07
CA ALA A 95 25.69 34.10 -45.62
C ALA A 95 25.10 32.84 -45.01
N CYS A 96 24.04 32.26 -45.58
CA CYS A 96 23.44 31.00 -45.12
C CYS A 96 24.41 29.85 -45.25
N THR A 97 25.18 29.73 -46.31
CA THR A 97 26.21 28.69 -46.50
C THR A 97 27.31 28.82 -45.48
N GLU A 98 27.84 30.04 -45.26
CA GLU A 98 28.94 30.28 -44.29
C GLU A 98 28.54 30.05 -42.81
N LEU A 99 27.25 30.27 -42.48
CA LEU A 99 26.71 30.13 -41.14
C LEU A 99 25.97 28.79 -40.90
N GLY A 100 25.89 27.95 -41.92
CA GLY A 100 25.24 26.64 -41.83
C GLY A 100 23.71 26.72 -41.53
N VAL A 101 23.05 27.74 -42.07
CA VAL A 101 21.62 27.92 -41.91
C VAL A 101 20.90 27.42 -43.16
N PRO A 102 19.97 26.43 -43.09
CA PRO A 102 19.21 25.98 -44.26
C PRO A 102 18.46 27.14 -44.93
N LEU A 103 18.55 27.22 -46.27
CA LEU A 103 17.86 28.24 -47.06
C LEU A 103 16.96 27.58 -48.09
N VAL A 104 15.70 27.89 -48.02
CA VAL A 104 14.65 27.38 -48.88
C VAL A 104 14.12 28.54 -49.76
N LEU A 105 14.03 28.32 -51.06
CA LEU A 105 13.35 29.23 -51.96
C LEU A 105 11.85 29.01 -51.89
N VAL A 106 11.11 30.09 -51.68
CA VAL A 106 9.65 30.11 -51.80
C VAL A 106 9.29 30.76 -53.14
N PRO A 107 8.69 29.99 -54.05
CA PRO A 107 8.37 30.50 -55.37
C PRO A 107 7.25 31.55 -55.34
N LEU A 108 7.17 32.40 -56.35
CA LEU A 108 6.24 33.50 -56.42
C LEU A 108 4.75 33.11 -56.31
N HIS A 109 4.40 31.89 -56.73
CA HIS A 109 3.04 31.37 -56.68
C HIS A 109 2.65 30.82 -55.30
N THR A 110 3.59 30.69 -54.39
CA THR A 110 3.35 30.15 -53.04
C THR A 110 3.34 31.28 -52.02
N PRO A 111 2.18 31.70 -51.55
CA PRO A 111 2.09 32.74 -50.53
C PRO A 111 2.55 32.21 -49.18
N PHE A 112 3.18 33.04 -48.35
CA PHE A 112 3.66 32.66 -47.01
C PHE A 112 2.55 32.11 -46.13
N VAL A 113 1.30 32.59 -46.30
CA VAL A 113 0.16 32.05 -45.55
C VAL A 113 -0.09 30.58 -45.89
N ALA A 114 0.19 30.09 -47.11
CA ALA A 114 0.02 28.69 -47.46
C ALA A 114 1.02 27.80 -46.67
N ILE A 115 2.26 28.26 -46.50
CA ILE A 115 3.26 27.55 -45.69
C ILE A 115 2.82 27.53 -44.24
N SER A 116 2.37 28.64 -43.68
CA SER A 116 1.88 28.72 -42.30
C SER A 116 0.64 27.84 -42.09
N GLN A 117 -0.31 27.81 -43.05
CA GLN A 117 -1.48 26.94 -42.99
C GLN A 117 -1.09 25.46 -43.02
N TRP A 118 -0.25 25.08 -43.97
CA TRP A 118 0.25 23.70 -44.05
C TRP A 118 0.90 23.24 -42.72
N PHE A 119 1.73 24.10 -42.15
CA PHE A 119 2.38 23.81 -40.88
C PHE A 119 1.36 23.59 -39.73
N VAL A 120 0.36 24.50 -39.63
CA VAL A 120 -0.69 24.38 -38.61
C VAL A 120 -1.53 23.13 -38.80
N GLU A 121 -1.91 22.82 -40.04
CA GLU A 121 -2.67 21.61 -40.39
C GLU A 121 -1.87 20.35 -40.07
N ARG A 122 -0.56 20.33 -40.36
CA ARG A 122 0.33 19.21 -40.04
C ARG A 122 0.44 19.02 -38.54
N LEU A 123 0.66 20.09 -37.79
CA LEU A 123 0.73 20.07 -36.33
C LEU A 123 -0.59 19.59 -35.72
N ALA A 124 -1.73 19.99 -36.26
CA ALA A 124 -3.04 19.51 -35.79
C ALA A 124 -3.24 18.04 -36.10
N ALA A 125 -2.85 17.57 -37.31
CA ALA A 125 -2.94 16.16 -37.68
C ALA A 125 -2.05 15.25 -36.77
N ASP A 126 -0.83 15.68 -36.50
CA ASP A 126 0.08 14.93 -35.58
C ASP A 126 -0.50 14.83 -34.17
N ARG A 127 -1.08 15.91 -33.64
CA ARG A 127 -1.76 15.90 -32.33
C ARG A 127 -2.98 14.99 -32.31
N GLU A 128 -3.79 15.04 -33.39
CA GLU A 128 -4.97 14.18 -33.49
C GLU A 128 -4.58 12.71 -33.60
N GLN A 129 -3.52 12.39 -34.35
CA GLN A 129 -3.01 11.03 -34.46
C GLN A 129 -2.49 10.52 -33.08
N SER A 130 -1.69 11.31 -32.39
CA SER A 130 -1.19 10.96 -31.04
C SER A 130 -2.34 10.72 -30.05
N LEU A 131 -3.38 11.55 -30.08
CA LEU A 131 -4.57 11.36 -29.27
C LEU A 131 -5.32 10.07 -29.62
N ARG A 132 -5.49 9.77 -30.91
CA ARG A 132 -6.12 8.53 -31.37
C ARG A 132 -5.35 7.29 -30.92
N GLU A 133 -4.02 7.34 -31.00
CA GLU A 133 -3.15 6.24 -30.56
C GLU A 133 -3.26 6.02 -29.03
N THR A 134 -3.27 7.09 -28.25
CA THR A 134 -3.46 7.05 -26.79
C THR A 134 -4.82 6.47 -26.42
N LEU A 135 -5.89 6.90 -27.10
CA LEU A 135 -7.25 6.37 -26.88
C LEU A 135 -7.37 4.88 -27.25
N ARG A 136 -6.77 4.49 -28.38
CA ARG A 136 -6.69 3.07 -28.77
C ARG A 136 -5.97 2.24 -27.72
N LEU A 137 -4.80 2.66 -27.31
CA LEU A 137 -4.03 1.94 -26.29
C LEU A 137 -4.83 1.81 -24.98
N THR A 138 -5.50 2.88 -24.54
CA THR A 138 -6.36 2.84 -23.35
C THR A 138 -7.50 1.83 -23.50
N ALA A 139 -8.16 1.79 -24.66
CA ALA A 139 -9.23 0.83 -24.95
C ALA A 139 -8.71 -0.62 -24.97
N ASP A 140 -7.54 -0.86 -25.57
CA ASP A 140 -6.90 -2.18 -25.62
C ASP A 140 -6.47 -2.65 -24.23
N LEU A 141 -5.95 -1.75 -23.40
CA LEU A 141 -5.57 -2.03 -22.00
C LEU A 141 -6.80 -2.38 -21.16
N LEU A 142 -7.91 -1.64 -21.31
CA LEU A 142 -9.19 -1.95 -20.64
C LEU A 142 -9.72 -3.31 -21.08
N ALA A 143 -9.77 -3.59 -22.37
CA ALA A 143 -10.21 -4.87 -22.89
C ALA A 143 -9.34 -6.04 -22.39
N ALA A 144 -8.02 -5.86 -22.34
CA ALA A 144 -7.10 -6.86 -21.81
C ALA A 144 -7.31 -7.11 -20.30
N ALA A 145 -7.67 -6.09 -19.54
CA ALA A 145 -7.98 -6.21 -18.12
C ALA A 145 -9.34 -6.88 -17.88
N GLU A 146 -10.34 -6.59 -18.71
CA GLU A 146 -11.69 -7.17 -18.59
C GLU A 146 -11.76 -8.64 -19.01
N GLN A 147 -11.00 -9.03 -20.03
CA GLN A 147 -10.96 -10.41 -20.55
C GLN A 147 -10.14 -11.35 -19.67
N ALA A 148 -9.29 -10.82 -18.81
CA ALA A 148 -8.48 -11.58 -17.88
C ALA A 148 -9.26 -11.92 -16.60
N SER A 149 -8.89 -13.01 -15.91
CA SER A 149 -9.35 -13.21 -14.54
C SER A 149 -8.85 -12.06 -13.64
N PRO A 150 -9.54 -11.76 -12.53
CA PRO A 150 -9.12 -10.68 -11.63
C PRO A 150 -7.64 -10.72 -11.25
N GLU A 151 -7.12 -11.92 -10.94
CA GLU A 151 -5.72 -12.15 -10.57
C GLU A 151 -4.73 -11.91 -11.72
N GLN A 152 -5.18 -11.99 -12.97
CA GLN A 152 -4.34 -11.86 -14.17
C GLN A 152 -4.47 -10.49 -14.85
N ALA A 153 -5.42 -9.67 -14.42
CA ALA A 153 -5.74 -8.40 -15.07
C ALA A 153 -4.54 -7.46 -15.15
N LEU A 154 -3.85 -7.21 -14.03
CA LEU A 154 -2.65 -6.38 -14.00
C LEU A 154 -1.51 -6.96 -14.84
N GLY A 155 -1.35 -8.29 -14.85
CA GLY A 155 -0.37 -8.98 -15.70
C GLY A 155 -0.66 -8.80 -17.18
N SER A 156 -1.94 -8.78 -17.58
CA SER A 156 -2.35 -8.51 -18.97
C SER A 156 -2.05 -7.07 -19.37
N VAL A 157 -2.33 -6.11 -18.49
CA VAL A 157 -1.98 -4.70 -18.68
C VAL A 157 -0.47 -4.52 -18.82
N ALA A 158 0.34 -5.11 -17.93
CA ALA A 158 1.80 -5.03 -17.98
C ALA A 158 2.37 -5.61 -19.29
N ARG A 159 1.86 -6.77 -19.75
CA ARG A 159 2.26 -7.35 -21.03
C ARG A 159 1.92 -6.49 -22.24
N LEU A 160 0.73 -5.89 -22.25
CA LEU A 160 0.33 -5.01 -23.34
C LEU A 160 1.14 -3.71 -23.34
N LEU A 161 1.38 -3.13 -22.16
CA LEU A 161 2.21 -1.93 -22.02
C LEU A 161 3.65 -2.21 -22.49
N ARG A 162 4.24 -3.36 -22.14
CA ARG A 162 5.54 -3.78 -22.65
C ARG A 162 5.57 -3.89 -24.18
N ARG A 163 4.54 -4.48 -24.77
CA ARG A 163 4.44 -4.58 -26.24
C ARG A 163 4.36 -3.22 -26.92
N SER A 164 3.65 -2.28 -26.31
CA SER A 164 3.48 -0.95 -26.87
C SER A 164 4.71 -0.07 -26.72
N THR A 165 5.41 -0.15 -25.55
CA THR A 165 6.61 0.65 -25.27
C THR A 165 7.89 0.05 -25.82
N GLY A 166 7.95 -1.28 -26.00
CA GLY A 166 9.17 -2.01 -26.31
C GLY A 166 10.07 -2.27 -25.10
N HIS A 167 9.70 -1.79 -23.90
CA HIS A 167 10.50 -1.81 -22.68
C HIS A 167 9.90 -2.71 -21.62
N ASP A 168 10.74 -3.19 -20.69
CA ASP A 168 10.28 -3.99 -19.55
C ASP A 168 9.44 -3.15 -18.59
N VAL A 169 8.41 -3.79 -18.01
CA VAL A 169 7.41 -3.14 -17.18
C VAL A 169 7.21 -3.90 -15.88
N TRP A 170 7.07 -3.20 -14.77
CA TRP A 170 6.54 -3.77 -13.53
C TRP A 170 5.56 -2.81 -12.85
N ILE A 171 4.64 -3.40 -12.08
CA ILE A 171 3.64 -2.71 -11.28
C ILE A 171 3.79 -3.20 -9.85
N ALA A 172 3.89 -2.30 -8.88
CA ALA A 172 4.00 -2.63 -7.46
C ALA A 172 3.01 -1.81 -6.63
N ASP A 173 2.61 -2.33 -5.47
CA ASP A 173 1.80 -1.60 -4.50
C ASP A 173 2.61 -0.52 -3.75
N ASP A 174 1.97 0.17 -2.81
CA ASP A 174 2.56 1.22 -1.96
C ASP A 174 3.66 0.73 -1.02
N THR A 175 3.79 -0.58 -0.82
CA THR A 175 4.88 -1.21 -0.04
C THR A 175 6.06 -1.67 -0.89
N GLY A 176 5.97 -1.57 -2.22
CA GLY A 176 6.95 -2.11 -3.17
C GLY A 176 6.80 -3.60 -3.47
N ARG A 177 5.70 -4.23 -3.01
CA ARG A 177 5.37 -5.61 -3.38
C ARG A 177 4.98 -5.65 -4.86
N LEU A 178 5.56 -6.59 -5.58
CA LEU A 178 5.27 -6.79 -6.99
C LEU A 178 3.84 -7.31 -7.18
N LEU A 179 3.02 -6.56 -7.93
CA LEU A 179 1.66 -6.94 -8.32
C LEU A 179 1.64 -7.62 -9.70
N ALA A 180 2.43 -7.08 -10.65
CA ALA A 180 2.54 -7.65 -11.99
C ALA A 180 3.85 -7.22 -12.65
N HIS A 181 4.30 -8.00 -13.64
CA HIS A 181 5.44 -7.62 -14.47
C HIS A 181 5.35 -8.22 -15.88
N ALA A 182 6.11 -7.62 -16.80
CA ALA A 182 6.36 -8.12 -18.12
C ALA A 182 7.84 -7.86 -18.45
N GLY A 183 8.65 -8.91 -18.47
CA GLY A 183 10.11 -8.85 -18.57
C GLY A 183 10.79 -8.91 -17.19
N PRO A 184 12.12 -8.67 -17.14
CA PRO A 184 12.88 -8.56 -15.91
C PRO A 184 12.32 -7.51 -14.93
N THR A 185 12.55 -7.73 -13.63
CA THR A 185 12.16 -6.80 -12.56
C THR A 185 13.35 -6.49 -11.67
N THR A 186 13.22 -5.47 -10.84
CA THR A 186 14.18 -5.14 -9.78
C THR A 186 13.91 -5.95 -8.51
N ASP A 187 14.85 -5.97 -7.57
CA ASP A 187 14.65 -6.50 -6.23
C ASP A 187 13.63 -5.70 -5.41
N ALA A 188 13.16 -6.27 -4.30
CA ALA A 188 12.13 -5.65 -3.47
C ALA A 188 12.57 -4.31 -2.87
N ALA A 189 13.84 -4.16 -2.49
CA ALA A 189 14.36 -2.92 -1.90
C ALA A 189 14.40 -1.79 -2.93
N SER A 190 14.78 -2.09 -4.18
CA SER A 190 14.76 -1.12 -5.28
C SER A 190 13.34 -0.67 -5.61
N ARG A 191 12.38 -1.59 -5.65
CA ARG A 191 10.96 -1.24 -5.84
C ARG A 191 10.44 -0.35 -4.72
N GLN A 192 10.79 -0.63 -3.47
CA GLN A 192 10.36 0.19 -2.33
C GLN A 192 10.95 1.60 -2.40
N ARG A 193 12.24 1.74 -2.78
CA ARG A 193 12.85 3.07 -3.02
C ARG A 193 12.11 3.83 -4.12
N ALA A 194 11.77 3.15 -5.21
CA ALA A 194 11.04 3.73 -6.32
C ALA A 194 9.64 4.22 -5.91
N VAL A 195 8.89 3.45 -5.10
CA VAL A 195 7.60 3.86 -4.53
C VAL A 195 7.74 5.12 -3.69
N VAL A 196 8.71 5.15 -2.77
CA VAL A 196 8.96 6.32 -1.91
C VAL A 196 9.31 7.55 -2.75
N ALA A 197 10.17 7.40 -3.76
CA ALA A 197 10.56 8.49 -4.64
C ALA A 197 9.37 9.03 -5.47
N ALA A 198 8.46 8.14 -5.90
CA ALA A 198 7.31 8.50 -6.73
C ALA A 198 6.12 9.12 -5.96
N THR A 199 6.19 9.26 -4.63
CA THR A 199 5.11 9.87 -3.82
C THR A 199 4.75 11.30 -4.23
N HIS A 200 5.70 12.03 -4.80
CA HIS A 200 5.51 13.42 -5.24
C HIS A 200 5.27 13.56 -6.75
N GLY A 201 5.19 12.47 -7.48
CA GLY A 201 4.95 12.46 -8.92
C GLY A 201 5.86 11.50 -9.68
N ARG A 202 5.94 11.72 -10.99
CA ARG A 202 6.83 10.98 -11.88
C ARG A 202 8.29 11.18 -11.48
N VAL A 203 9.06 10.10 -11.46
CA VAL A 203 10.49 10.12 -11.11
C VAL A 203 11.24 9.04 -11.89
N GLU A 204 12.52 9.27 -12.13
CA GLU A 204 13.46 8.27 -12.63
C GLU A 204 14.28 7.72 -11.46
N VAL A 205 14.31 6.39 -11.33
CA VAL A 205 15.05 5.69 -10.28
C VAL A 205 15.67 4.42 -10.85
N ASP A 206 16.99 4.28 -10.73
CA ASP A 206 17.74 3.08 -11.12
C ASP A 206 17.48 2.63 -12.59
N GLY A 207 17.31 3.58 -13.54
CA GLY A 207 17.01 3.29 -14.95
C GLY A 207 15.54 2.93 -15.23
N TRP A 208 14.64 3.24 -14.29
CA TRP A 208 13.20 3.04 -14.45
C TRP A 208 12.47 4.37 -14.36
N LEU A 209 11.60 4.64 -15.31
CA LEU A 209 10.61 5.72 -15.22
C LEU A 209 9.44 5.20 -14.37
N VAL A 210 9.30 5.76 -13.18
CA VAL A 210 8.31 5.37 -12.19
C VAL A 210 7.22 6.42 -12.10
N GLN A 211 5.98 5.97 -12.20
CA GLN A 211 4.82 6.85 -12.19
C GLN A 211 3.76 6.36 -11.20
N PRO A 212 3.29 7.24 -10.29
CA PRO A 212 2.30 6.86 -9.31
C PRO A 212 0.91 6.68 -9.91
N VAL A 213 0.15 5.72 -9.39
CA VAL A 213 -1.25 5.46 -9.71
C VAL A 213 -2.12 5.90 -8.55
N GLY A 214 -3.12 6.72 -8.82
CA GLY A 214 -3.99 7.34 -7.81
C GLY A 214 -3.61 8.78 -7.51
N SER A 215 -4.46 9.47 -6.74
CA SER A 215 -4.38 10.91 -6.44
C SER A 215 -4.21 11.25 -4.95
N GLY A 216 -3.92 10.24 -4.11
CA GLY A 216 -3.72 10.42 -2.66
C GLY A 216 -2.30 10.85 -2.26
N ARG A 217 -2.07 11.10 -0.97
CA ARG A 217 -0.73 11.36 -0.40
C ARG A 217 0.20 10.15 -0.54
N THR A 218 -0.36 8.95 -0.54
CA THR A 218 0.32 7.70 -0.89
C THR A 218 -0.29 7.16 -2.17
N PRO A 219 0.49 6.80 -3.18
CA PRO A 219 -0.04 6.20 -4.39
C PRO A 219 -0.64 4.82 -4.09
N ALA A 220 -1.72 4.47 -4.76
CA ALA A 220 -2.32 3.14 -4.64
C ALA A 220 -1.41 2.03 -5.20
N ALA A 221 -0.59 2.39 -6.16
CA ALA A 221 0.45 1.57 -6.78
C ALA A 221 1.40 2.48 -7.57
N VAL A 222 2.45 1.90 -8.11
CA VAL A 222 3.34 2.55 -9.09
C VAL A 222 3.46 1.67 -10.34
N ILE A 223 3.57 2.31 -11.50
CA ILE A 223 3.93 1.69 -12.77
C ILE A 223 5.36 2.12 -13.07
N ALA A 224 6.23 1.18 -13.40
CA ALA A 224 7.59 1.46 -13.81
C ALA A 224 7.88 0.83 -15.17
N VAL A 225 8.55 1.58 -16.01
CA VAL A 225 9.01 1.17 -17.35
C VAL A 225 10.50 1.40 -17.42
N ALA A 226 11.26 0.41 -17.88
CA ALA A 226 12.68 0.56 -18.11
C ALA A 226 12.93 1.59 -19.22
N LEU A 227 13.86 2.50 -19.02
CA LEU A 227 14.22 3.51 -20.00
C LEU A 227 15.73 3.53 -20.24
N GLU A 228 16.10 3.71 -21.51
CA GLU A 228 17.46 4.10 -21.90
C GLU A 228 17.61 5.64 -21.92
N ASP A 229 16.50 6.36 -22.18
CA ASP A 229 16.43 7.82 -22.17
C ASP A 229 15.10 8.30 -21.54
N ALA A 230 15.20 9.08 -20.47
CA ALA A 230 14.06 9.63 -19.71
C ALA A 230 13.23 10.66 -20.50
N ALA A 231 13.76 11.21 -21.59
CA ALA A 231 13.11 12.22 -22.42
C ALA A 231 12.10 11.62 -23.43
N ASP A 232 11.93 10.29 -23.49
CA ASP A 232 10.99 9.66 -24.42
C ASP A 232 9.53 9.99 -24.07
N LEU A 233 9.00 11.02 -24.76
CA LEU A 233 7.63 11.50 -24.62
C LEU A 233 6.59 10.46 -25.03
N GLU A 234 6.95 9.55 -25.93
CA GLU A 234 6.05 8.51 -26.41
C GLU A 234 5.83 7.46 -25.33
N VAL A 235 6.89 6.99 -24.67
CA VAL A 235 6.81 6.09 -23.52
C VAL A 235 6.03 6.73 -22.38
N GLN A 236 6.28 8.00 -22.10
CA GLN A 236 5.53 8.75 -21.09
C GLN A 236 4.02 8.77 -21.36
N SER A 237 3.64 9.08 -22.61
CA SER A 237 2.22 9.09 -23.05
C SER A 237 1.55 7.73 -22.88
N ARG A 238 2.28 6.64 -23.15
CA ARG A 238 1.77 5.27 -23.02
C ARG A 238 1.58 4.86 -21.54
N ILE A 239 2.48 5.28 -20.66
CA ILE A 239 2.31 5.09 -19.21
C ILE A 239 1.10 5.90 -18.73
N ASP A 240 0.95 7.14 -19.18
CA ASP A 240 -0.20 8.00 -18.83
C ASP A 240 -1.53 7.37 -19.27
N ALA A 241 -1.56 6.68 -20.42
CA ALA A 241 -2.72 5.91 -20.88
C ALA A 241 -3.02 4.68 -19.97
N ALA A 242 -1.99 4.04 -19.43
CA ALA A 242 -2.14 2.85 -18.60
C ALA A 242 -2.56 3.18 -17.14
N ARG A 243 -2.18 4.35 -16.62
CA ARG A 243 -2.47 4.74 -15.22
C ARG A 243 -3.94 4.61 -14.81
N PRO A 244 -4.91 5.18 -15.56
CA PRO A 244 -6.33 5.07 -15.19
C PRO A 244 -6.82 3.61 -15.22
N VAL A 245 -6.30 2.80 -16.14
CA VAL A 245 -6.67 1.37 -16.24
C VAL A 245 -6.15 0.59 -15.04
N VAL A 246 -4.89 0.75 -14.67
CA VAL A 246 -4.31 0.13 -13.46
C VAL A 246 -5.08 0.58 -12.22
N GLY A 247 -5.38 1.88 -12.12
CA GLY A 247 -6.19 2.43 -11.02
C GLY A 247 -7.59 1.80 -10.94
N LEU A 248 -8.26 1.59 -12.08
CA LEU A 248 -9.57 0.94 -12.14
C LEU A 248 -9.51 -0.52 -11.72
N VAL A 249 -8.51 -1.28 -12.20
CA VAL A 249 -8.31 -2.69 -11.81
C VAL A 249 -8.11 -2.80 -10.30
N LEU A 250 -7.22 -1.99 -9.74
CA LEU A 250 -6.96 -1.97 -8.30
C LEU A 250 -8.19 -1.56 -7.48
N ALA A 251 -8.94 -0.56 -7.95
CA ALA A 251 -10.17 -0.14 -7.30
C ALA A 251 -11.24 -1.25 -7.31
N ARG A 252 -11.37 -1.96 -8.44
CA ARG A 252 -12.27 -3.12 -8.56
C ARG A 252 -11.86 -4.25 -7.59
N GLU A 253 -10.58 -4.60 -7.56
CA GLU A 253 -10.07 -5.62 -6.64
C GLU A 253 -10.29 -5.25 -5.17
N ARG A 254 -10.07 -3.97 -4.82
CA ARG A 254 -10.36 -3.46 -3.46
C ARG A 254 -11.85 -3.55 -3.14
N ALA A 255 -12.73 -3.15 -4.05
CA ALA A 255 -14.18 -3.21 -3.83
C ALA A 255 -14.68 -4.64 -3.66
N VAL A 256 -14.15 -5.60 -4.42
CA VAL A 256 -14.47 -7.03 -4.26
C VAL A 256 -14.00 -7.52 -2.89
N ARG A 257 -12.74 -7.31 -2.53
CA ARG A 257 -12.20 -7.70 -1.23
C ARG A 257 -12.96 -7.06 -0.06
N GLU A 258 -13.31 -5.79 -0.16
CA GLU A 258 -14.09 -5.11 0.88
C GLU A 258 -15.50 -5.70 1.02
N SER A 259 -16.12 -6.11 -0.10
CA SER A 259 -17.40 -6.82 -0.08
C SER A 259 -17.27 -8.20 0.57
N GLU A 260 -16.23 -8.97 0.23
CA GLU A 260 -15.94 -10.26 0.84
C GLU A 260 -15.68 -10.14 2.35
N ARG A 261 -14.89 -9.15 2.77
CA ARG A 261 -14.62 -8.84 4.17
C ARG A 261 -15.88 -8.47 4.94
N ARG A 262 -16.77 -7.71 4.32
CA ARG A 262 -18.07 -7.37 4.92
C ARG A 262 -18.91 -8.60 5.14
N LEU A 263 -19.00 -9.48 4.15
CA LEU A 263 -19.73 -10.74 4.26
C LEU A 263 -19.10 -11.69 5.29
N ALA A 264 -17.76 -11.76 5.37
CA ALA A 264 -17.05 -12.50 6.41
C ALA A 264 -17.36 -11.94 7.81
N GLY A 265 -17.35 -10.60 7.95
CA GLY A 265 -17.73 -9.91 9.19
C GLY A 265 -19.18 -10.18 9.62
N GLU A 266 -20.10 -10.38 8.67
CA GLU A 266 -21.48 -10.80 8.98
C GLU A 266 -21.52 -12.17 9.65
N VAL A 267 -20.70 -13.16 9.24
CA VAL A 267 -20.67 -14.49 9.88
C VAL A 267 -20.38 -14.36 11.37
N VAL A 268 -19.32 -13.63 11.74
CA VAL A 268 -18.97 -13.39 13.13
C VAL A 268 -20.09 -12.65 13.88
N SER A 269 -20.67 -11.63 13.25
CA SER A 269 -21.77 -10.85 13.83
C SER A 269 -23.02 -11.71 14.08
N LEU A 270 -23.37 -12.61 13.16
CA LEU A 270 -24.49 -13.54 13.30
C LEU A 270 -24.28 -14.54 14.45
N VAL A 271 -23.03 -15.05 14.60
CA VAL A 271 -22.68 -15.95 15.72
C VAL A 271 -22.82 -15.20 17.04
N LEU A 272 -22.27 -14.00 17.16
CA LEU A 272 -22.38 -13.19 18.38
C LEU A 272 -23.84 -12.79 18.68
N GLY A 273 -24.63 -12.49 17.63
CA GLY A 273 -26.06 -12.16 17.71
C GLY A 273 -26.99 -13.35 17.92
N ARG A 274 -26.48 -14.58 18.14
CA ARG A 274 -27.24 -15.82 18.33
C ARG A 274 -28.09 -16.25 17.12
N GLN A 275 -27.76 -15.78 15.94
CA GLN A 275 -28.43 -16.15 14.69
C GLN A 275 -27.74 -17.37 14.05
N VAL A 276 -27.71 -18.49 14.78
CA VAL A 276 -26.95 -19.70 14.47
C VAL A 276 -27.24 -20.24 13.07
N ALA A 277 -28.53 -20.36 12.71
CA ALA A 277 -28.92 -20.90 11.40
C ALA A 277 -28.43 -20.00 10.23
N ALA A 278 -28.48 -18.69 10.40
CA ALA A 278 -28.00 -17.75 9.40
C ALA A 278 -26.45 -17.76 9.27
N ALA A 279 -25.74 -17.93 10.40
CA ALA A 279 -24.28 -18.11 10.39
C ALA A 279 -23.88 -19.43 9.70
N ALA A 280 -24.53 -20.55 10.07
CA ALA A 280 -24.29 -21.87 9.48
C ALA A 280 -24.48 -21.88 7.96
N ALA A 281 -25.49 -21.19 7.45
CA ALA A 281 -25.76 -21.11 6.01
C ALA A 281 -24.64 -20.38 5.23
N ARG A 282 -23.87 -19.49 5.88
CA ARG A 282 -22.80 -18.71 5.23
C ARG A 282 -21.40 -19.33 5.37
N MET A 283 -21.15 -20.11 6.40
CA MET A 283 -19.84 -20.73 6.68
C MET A 283 -19.25 -21.55 5.53
N PRO A 284 -20.04 -22.32 4.77
CA PRO A 284 -19.48 -23.10 3.64
C PRO A 284 -18.81 -22.26 2.55
N TYR A 285 -19.20 -21.00 2.36
CA TYR A 285 -18.54 -20.08 1.42
C TYR A 285 -17.05 -19.80 1.78
N TYR A 286 -16.68 -20.03 3.04
CA TYR A 286 -15.33 -19.85 3.57
C TYR A 286 -14.64 -21.18 3.85
N GLY A 287 -15.16 -22.29 3.31
CA GLY A 287 -14.63 -23.63 3.52
C GLY A 287 -14.83 -24.15 4.97
N LEU A 288 -15.70 -23.50 5.76
CA LEU A 288 -16.00 -23.91 7.12
C LEU A 288 -17.25 -24.80 7.14
N ASP A 289 -17.17 -25.94 7.81
CA ASP A 289 -18.31 -26.81 8.05
C ASP A 289 -18.94 -26.46 9.41
N PRO A 290 -20.21 -26.02 9.46
CA PRO A 290 -20.86 -25.61 10.70
C PRO A 290 -21.09 -26.75 11.70
N GLU A 291 -21.01 -28.01 11.24
CA GLU A 291 -21.17 -29.21 12.06
C GLU A 291 -19.82 -29.83 12.50
N LYS A 292 -18.71 -29.18 12.20
CA LYS A 292 -17.36 -29.63 12.56
C LYS A 292 -16.70 -28.69 13.55
N ALA A 293 -15.50 -29.12 13.96
CA ALA A 293 -14.67 -28.38 14.90
C ALA A 293 -14.30 -26.98 14.39
N LEU A 294 -14.65 -25.96 15.16
CA LEU A 294 -14.33 -24.55 14.87
C LEU A 294 -13.50 -23.96 16.01
N LEU A 295 -12.47 -23.20 15.67
CA LEU A 295 -11.59 -22.56 16.65
C LEU A 295 -11.56 -21.04 16.42
N PRO A 296 -11.98 -20.24 17.40
CA PRO A 296 -11.88 -18.79 17.29
C PRO A 296 -10.59 -18.26 17.90
N PHE A 297 -10.05 -17.20 17.26
CA PHE A 297 -9.04 -16.31 17.78
C PHE A 297 -9.57 -14.88 17.87
N VAL A 298 -9.10 -14.13 18.86
CA VAL A 298 -9.31 -12.69 18.97
C VAL A 298 -7.95 -12.04 19.19
N CYS A 299 -7.61 -11.08 18.35
CA CYS A 299 -6.34 -10.35 18.40
C CYS A 299 -6.63 -8.87 18.66
N ALA A 300 -5.98 -8.28 19.65
CA ALA A 300 -5.94 -6.84 19.82
C ALA A 300 -4.86 -6.25 18.90
N VAL A 301 -5.25 -5.32 18.02
CA VAL A 301 -4.38 -4.77 16.98
C VAL A 301 -4.39 -3.24 17.02
N SER A 302 -3.26 -2.62 16.62
CA SER A 302 -3.14 -1.16 16.52
C SER A 302 -3.35 -0.66 15.09
N ASP A 303 -2.88 -1.42 14.10
CA ASP A 303 -3.06 -1.13 12.68
C ASP A 303 -4.09 -2.09 12.09
N ARG A 304 -5.30 -1.57 11.89
CA ARG A 304 -6.48 -2.35 11.48
C ARG A 304 -6.37 -2.93 10.07
N GLU A 305 -5.94 -2.10 9.10
CA GLU A 305 -5.84 -2.53 7.69
C GLU A 305 -4.72 -3.54 7.51
N HIS A 306 -3.55 -3.25 8.06
CA HIS A 306 -2.42 -4.16 8.00
C HIS A 306 -2.71 -5.51 8.68
N ALA A 307 -3.38 -5.49 9.83
CA ALA A 307 -3.75 -6.70 10.55
C ALA A 307 -4.72 -7.57 9.77
N LEU A 308 -5.72 -6.97 9.11
CA LEU A 308 -6.70 -7.69 8.31
C LEU A 308 -6.03 -8.38 7.10
N ASP A 309 -5.25 -7.63 6.31
CA ASP A 309 -4.50 -8.16 5.16
C ASP A 309 -3.51 -9.26 5.58
N SER A 310 -2.90 -9.11 6.75
CA SER A 310 -1.93 -10.07 7.27
C SER A 310 -2.58 -11.34 7.78
N ALA A 311 -3.78 -11.25 8.34
CA ALA A 311 -4.55 -12.41 8.80
C ALA A 311 -5.11 -13.22 7.60
N GLU A 312 -5.60 -12.56 6.57
CA GLU A 312 -6.03 -13.22 5.33
C GLU A 312 -4.88 -14.00 4.69
N ARG A 313 -3.71 -13.37 4.56
CA ARG A 313 -2.49 -14.04 4.06
C ARG A 313 -2.03 -15.19 4.97
N TRP A 314 -2.18 -15.05 6.28
CA TRP A 314 -1.85 -16.13 7.22
C TRP A 314 -2.75 -17.36 7.00
N LEU A 315 -4.05 -17.18 6.73
CA LEU A 315 -4.95 -18.28 6.38
C LEU A 315 -4.52 -18.98 5.10
N GLU A 316 -4.20 -18.21 4.03
CA GLU A 316 -3.74 -18.74 2.75
C GLU A 316 -2.42 -19.54 2.90
N GLU A 317 -1.41 -18.96 3.56
CA GLU A 317 -0.10 -19.59 3.74
C GLU A 317 -0.13 -20.82 4.65
N SER A 318 -1.07 -20.85 5.61
CA SER A 318 -1.26 -21.97 6.52
C SER A 318 -2.15 -23.08 5.96
N ASP A 319 -2.74 -22.90 4.77
CA ASP A 319 -3.73 -23.80 4.17
C ASP A 319 -4.88 -24.11 5.14
N VAL A 320 -5.39 -23.06 5.80
CA VAL A 320 -6.47 -23.15 6.79
C VAL A 320 -7.67 -22.35 6.33
N ASN A 321 -8.80 -23.03 6.22
CA ASN A 321 -10.08 -22.38 5.95
C ASN A 321 -10.54 -21.54 7.15
N GLY A 322 -11.08 -20.35 6.89
CA GLY A 322 -11.53 -19.48 7.96
C GLY A 322 -12.17 -18.19 7.49
N VAL A 323 -12.78 -17.49 8.42
CA VAL A 323 -13.28 -16.12 8.25
C VAL A 323 -12.49 -15.18 9.13
N VAL A 324 -12.20 -14.00 8.61
CA VAL A 324 -11.57 -12.91 9.33
C VAL A 324 -12.56 -11.75 9.39
N ALA A 325 -12.70 -11.16 10.57
CA ALA A 325 -13.55 -9.99 10.78
C ALA A 325 -12.84 -8.98 11.68
N LEU A 326 -12.97 -7.72 11.33
CA LEU A 326 -12.49 -6.62 12.18
C LEU A 326 -13.69 -5.94 12.83
N ARG A 327 -13.69 -5.88 14.14
CA ARG A 327 -14.72 -5.20 14.92
C ARG A 327 -14.08 -4.35 16.01
N ASP A 328 -14.34 -3.06 15.96
CA ASP A 328 -13.64 -2.07 16.79
C ASP A 328 -12.12 -2.20 16.57
N ASP A 329 -11.33 -2.43 17.61
CA ASP A 329 -9.88 -2.67 17.53
C ASP A 329 -9.53 -4.16 17.75
N GLU A 330 -10.50 -5.05 17.54
CA GLU A 330 -10.34 -6.49 17.67
C GLU A 330 -10.45 -7.17 16.31
N LEU A 331 -9.42 -7.91 15.95
CA LEU A 331 -9.42 -8.81 14.82
C LEU A 331 -9.91 -10.18 15.29
N MET A 332 -11.02 -10.63 14.75
CA MET A 332 -11.65 -11.90 15.09
C MET A 332 -11.50 -12.89 13.94
N LEU A 333 -11.00 -14.07 14.23
CA LEU A 333 -10.90 -15.17 13.26
C LEU A 333 -11.71 -16.35 13.76
N VAL A 334 -12.35 -17.06 12.84
CA VAL A 334 -12.92 -18.40 13.09
C VAL A 334 -12.35 -19.32 12.02
N ILE A 335 -11.66 -20.36 12.44
CA ILE A 335 -10.98 -21.29 11.55
C ILE A 335 -11.46 -22.72 11.75
N ASP A 336 -11.16 -23.60 10.79
CA ASP A 336 -11.31 -25.05 10.97
C ASP A 336 -10.38 -25.52 12.11
N GLY A 337 -11.00 -26.00 13.19
CA GLY A 337 -10.31 -26.47 14.39
C GLY A 337 -9.97 -27.95 14.39
N ALA A 338 -10.27 -28.70 13.35
CA ALA A 338 -10.13 -30.17 13.35
C ALA A 338 -8.70 -30.63 13.69
N ARG A 339 -7.69 -29.94 13.15
CA ARG A 339 -6.26 -30.23 13.38
C ARG A 339 -5.71 -29.60 14.67
N LEU A 340 -6.48 -28.70 15.31
CA LEU A 340 -6.04 -27.85 16.41
C LEU A 340 -6.72 -28.18 17.76
N ARG A 341 -7.29 -29.38 17.88
CA ARG A 341 -7.97 -29.83 19.12
C ARG A 341 -7.06 -29.93 20.35
N ARG A 342 -5.74 -29.94 20.16
CA ARG A 342 -4.77 -29.90 21.27
C ARG A 342 -4.44 -28.45 21.59
N SER A 343 -4.56 -28.05 22.86
CA SER A 343 -4.28 -26.68 23.32
C SER A 343 -2.92 -26.16 22.88
N ALA A 344 -1.89 -27.02 22.88
CA ALA A 344 -0.56 -26.63 22.42
C ALA A 344 -0.51 -26.24 20.92
N ALA A 345 -1.24 -26.98 20.06
CA ALA A 345 -1.32 -26.66 18.63
C ALA A 345 -2.11 -25.35 18.40
N ALA A 346 -3.18 -25.13 19.14
CA ALA A 346 -3.96 -23.90 19.11
C ALA A 346 -3.11 -22.68 19.54
N VAL A 347 -2.32 -22.82 20.61
CA VAL A 347 -1.39 -21.79 21.08
C VAL A 347 -0.29 -21.50 20.06
N ALA A 348 0.28 -22.53 19.42
CA ALA A 348 1.28 -22.34 18.38
C ALA A 348 0.73 -21.60 17.16
N ALA A 349 -0.49 -21.94 16.72
CA ALA A 349 -1.18 -21.24 15.66
C ALA A 349 -1.47 -19.77 16.02
N ALA A 350 -1.93 -19.52 17.25
CA ALA A 350 -2.16 -18.18 17.78
C ALA A 350 -0.87 -17.35 17.85
N ALA A 351 0.26 -17.96 18.26
CA ALA A 351 1.56 -17.28 18.29
C ALA A 351 2.06 -16.91 16.90
N SER A 352 1.90 -17.82 15.92
CA SER A 352 2.20 -17.54 14.51
C SER A 352 1.36 -16.39 13.97
N LEU A 353 0.05 -16.41 14.22
CA LEU A 353 -0.86 -15.33 13.85
C LEU A 353 -0.47 -14.01 14.51
N ALA A 354 -0.17 -14.03 15.83
CA ALA A 354 0.22 -12.84 16.59
C ALA A 354 1.41 -12.11 15.98
N GLN A 355 2.44 -12.84 15.59
CA GLN A 355 3.62 -12.29 14.92
C GLN A 355 3.26 -11.69 13.55
N ARG A 356 2.40 -12.37 12.80
CA ARG A 356 2.02 -11.94 11.44
C ARG A 356 1.20 -10.66 11.44
N VAL A 357 0.25 -10.52 12.37
CA VAL A 357 -0.63 -9.35 12.47
C VAL A 357 -0.10 -8.27 13.40
N SER A 358 1.10 -8.43 13.94
CA SER A 358 1.69 -7.53 14.95
C SER A 358 0.73 -7.26 16.11
N ALA A 359 0.11 -8.33 16.63
CA ALA A 359 -0.91 -8.20 17.66
C ALA A 359 -0.30 -7.79 19.02
N ILE A 360 -1.01 -6.91 19.72
CA ILE A 360 -0.70 -6.54 21.11
C ILE A 360 -0.95 -7.73 22.03
N ALA A 361 -2.02 -8.47 21.78
CA ALA A 361 -2.37 -9.70 22.51
C ALA A 361 -3.24 -10.60 21.63
N VAL A 362 -3.18 -11.91 21.86
CA VAL A 362 -4.05 -12.88 21.19
C VAL A 362 -4.68 -13.81 22.24
N GLY A 363 -6.00 -13.94 22.15
CA GLY A 363 -6.77 -14.92 22.90
C GLY A 363 -7.31 -16.02 22.02
N THR A 364 -7.23 -17.28 22.48
CA THR A 364 -7.91 -18.41 21.85
C THR A 364 -9.06 -18.89 22.71
N GLY A 365 -10.21 -19.21 22.08
CA GLY A 365 -11.29 -19.94 22.74
C GLY A 365 -11.04 -21.44 22.74
N SER A 366 -11.93 -22.18 23.39
CA SER A 366 -11.98 -23.64 23.27
C SER A 366 -12.41 -24.04 21.85
N VAL A 367 -11.94 -25.19 21.36
CA VAL A 367 -12.48 -25.74 20.11
C VAL A 367 -13.95 -26.07 20.32
N SER A 368 -14.84 -25.49 19.53
CA SER A 368 -16.26 -25.83 19.51
C SER A 368 -16.50 -26.98 18.54
N ASP A 369 -17.39 -27.91 18.88
CA ASP A 369 -17.70 -29.05 18.01
C ASP A 369 -18.67 -28.68 16.88
N ASP A 370 -19.37 -27.57 17.02
CA ASP A 370 -20.32 -27.03 16.05
C ASP A 370 -20.47 -25.49 16.18
N VAL A 371 -21.25 -24.91 15.26
CA VAL A 371 -21.55 -23.47 15.25
C VAL A 371 -22.38 -23.03 16.47
N THR A 372 -23.14 -23.92 17.11
CA THR A 372 -23.99 -23.55 18.25
C THR A 372 -23.14 -23.22 19.49
N ALA A 373 -22.05 -23.94 19.68
CA ALA A 373 -21.06 -23.71 20.75
C ALA A 373 -20.09 -22.55 20.44
N LEU A 374 -19.93 -22.18 19.17
CA LEU A 374 -18.93 -21.21 18.70
C LEU A 374 -19.04 -19.83 19.37
N ARG A 375 -20.28 -19.37 19.64
CA ARG A 375 -20.47 -18.09 20.33
C ARG A 375 -19.79 -18.07 21.72
N ARG A 376 -19.94 -19.15 22.48
CA ARG A 376 -19.29 -19.27 23.80
C ARG A 376 -17.79 -19.24 23.64
N SER A 377 -17.26 -19.97 22.67
CA SER A 377 -15.84 -20.04 22.38
C SER A 377 -15.27 -18.67 21.91
N LEU A 378 -16.01 -17.88 21.11
CA LEU A 378 -15.64 -16.52 20.74
C LEU A 378 -15.56 -15.58 21.97
N VAL A 379 -16.55 -15.67 22.88
CA VAL A 379 -16.52 -14.90 24.13
C VAL A 379 -15.31 -15.29 24.99
N GLN A 380 -14.98 -16.56 25.06
CA GLN A 380 -13.81 -17.07 25.75
C GLN A 380 -12.50 -16.52 25.13
N ALA A 381 -12.38 -16.53 23.79
CA ALA A 381 -11.23 -15.98 23.09
C ALA A 381 -11.05 -14.48 23.37
N ARG A 382 -12.17 -13.72 23.38
CA ARG A 382 -12.15 -12.29 23.70
C ARG A 382 -11.67 -12.01 25.14
N GLN A 383 -12.18 -12.78 26.10
CA GLN A 383 -11.75 -12.68 27.49
C GLN A 383 -10.26 -13.00 27.64
N ALA A 384 -9.78 -14.05 26.97
CA ALA A 384 -8.38 -14.42 26.95
C ALA A 384 -7.50 -13.33 26.32
N CYS A 385 -7.96 -12.70 25.23
CA CYS A 385 -7.27 -11.57 24.61
C CYS A 385 -7.15 -10.37 25.55
N GLU A 386 -8.23 -10.01 26.25
CA GLU A 386 -8.23 -8.92 27.23
C GLU A 386 -7.26 -9.20 28.40
N LEU A 387 -7.21 -10.44 28.88
CA LEU A 387 -6.22 -10.85 29.87
C LEU A 387 -4.79 -10.70 29.34
N GLY A 388 -4.56 -11.07 28.07
CA GLY A 388 -3.26 -10.89 27.41
C GLY A 388 -2.84 -9.42 27.32
N ARG A 389 -3.78 -8.52 27.01
CA ARG A 389 -3.54 -7.06 26.98
C ARG A 389 -3.07 -6.53 28.35
N ARG A 390 -3.69 -6.96 29.42
CA ARG A 390 -3.35 -6.54 30.79
C ARG A 390 -2.00 -7.07 31.28
N ARG A 391 -1.55 -8.23 30.77
CA ARG A 391 -0.24 -8.82 31.11
C ARG A 391 0.96 -8.19 30.44
N GLY A 392 0.73 -7.25 29.52
CA GLY A 392 1.80 -6.61 28.74
C GLY A 392 2.07 -7.32 27.41
N GLY A 393 2.42 -6.56 26.39
CA GLY A 393 2.35 -6.90 24.97
C GLY A 393 2.95 -8.24 24.54
N GLY A 394 2.36 -8.80 23.46
CA GLY A 394 2.80 -10.04 22.81
C GLY A 394 2.28 -11.34 23.46
N ALA A 395 1.43 -11.26 24.48
CA ALA A 395 0.94 -12.43 25.18
C ALA A 395 -0.11 -13.20 24.37
N VAL A 396 0.14 -14.50 24.15
CA VAL A 396 -0.86 -15.47 23.66
C VAL A 396 -1.49 -16.16 24.86
N VAL A 397 -2.80 -16.02 25.03
CA VAL A 397 -3.55 -16.61 26.13
C VAL A 397 -4.58 -17.60 25.61
N ALA A 398 -4.46 -18.86 26.04
CA ALA A 398 -5.45 -19.88 25.74
C ALA A 398 -6.47 -19.98 26.88
N HIS A 399 -7.77 -19.93 26.54
CA HIS A 399 -8.84 -20.07 27.53
C HIS A 399 -8.74 -21.36 28.36
N ASP A 400 -8.45 -22.48 27.70
CA ASP A 400 -8.39 -23.78 28.34
C ASP A 400 -7.24 -23.92 29.37
N LEU A 401 -6.21 -23.05 29.24
CA LEU A 401 -5.08 -22.98 30.14
C LEU A 401 -5.27 -21.92 31.25
N THR A 402 -6.37 -21.17 31.18
CA THR A 402 -6.65 -20.05 32.09
C THR A 402 -7.86 -20.41 32.96
N GLY A 403 -7.69 -20.41 34.26
CA GLY A 403 -8.80 -20.70 35.17
C GLY A 403 -9.97 -19.71 35.03
N SER A 404 -11.18 -20.19 35.21
CA SER A 404 -12.39 -19.37 35.07
C SER A 404 -12.39 -18.07 35.88
N HIS A 405 -11.73 -18.10 37.05
CA HIS A 405 -11.56 -16.94 37.92
C HIS A 405 -10.70 -15.82 37.27
N ALA A 406 -9.61 -16.18 36.60
CA ALA A 406 -8.76 -15.20 35.95
C ALA A 406 -9.49 -14.46 34.79
N LEU A 407 -10.41 -15.15 34.12
CA LEU A 407 -11.24 -14.57 33.09
C LEU A 407 -12.32 -13.63 33.67
N LEU A 408 -12.90 -13.97 34.81
CA LEU A 408 -13.86 -13.10 35.51
C LEU A 408 -13.18 -11.82 36.02
N LEU A 409 -11.97 -11.93 36.55
CA LEU A 409 -11.19 -10.79 36.99
C LEU A 409 -10.76 -9.89 35.83
N ALA A 410 -10.43 -10.45 34.67
CA ALA A 410 -10.07 -9.69 33.48
C ALA A 410 -11.20 -8.80 32.93
N LEU A 411 -12.43 -9.00 33.36
CA LEU A 411 -13.58 -8.18 32.97
C LEU A 411 -13.85 -6.99 33.92
N GLN A 412 -13.15 -6.93 35.04
CA GLN A 412 -13.32 -5.86 36.02
C GLN A 412 -12.34 -4.71 35.76
N ASP A 413 -12.76 -3.46 36.10
CA ASP A 413 -11.86 -2.32 36.08
C ASP A 413 -10.70 -2.51 37.06
N GLN A 414 -9.52 -1.98 36.68
CA GLN A 414 -8.31 -2.13 37.48
C GLN A 414 -8.47 -1.54 38.88
N ASP A 415 -9.10 -0.37 38.98
CA ASP A 415 -9.36 0.29 40.27
C ASP A 415 -10.24 -0.56 41.17
N VAL A 416 -11.22 -1.29 40.60
CA VAL A 416 -12.10 -2.21 41.36
C VAL A 416 -11.31 -3.43 41.84
N LEU A 417 -10.43 -3.96 40.99
CA LEU A 417 -9.57 -5.09 41.34
C LEU A 417 -8.55 -4.70 42.42
N ASP A 418 -7.94 -3.54 42.30
CA ASP A 418 -6.97 -3.05 43.29
C ASP A 418 -7.65 -2.76 44.62
N ALA A 419 -8.79 -2.12 44.66
CA ALA A 419 -9.57 -1.92 45.89
C ALA A 419 -10.00 -3.23 46.53
N PHE A 420 -10.44 -4.21 45.72
CA PHE A 420 -10.79 -5.54 46.21
C PHE A 420 -9.59 -6.27 46.81
N ARG A 421 -8.45 -6.27 46.11
CA ARG A 421 -7.18 -6.84 46.59
C ARG A 421 -6.74 -6.17 47.89
N GLU A 422 -6.68 -4.83 47.91
CA GLU A 422 -6.24 -4.08 49.08
C GLU A 422 -7.11 -4.36 50.30
N SER A 423 -8.42 -4.44 50.13
CA SER A 423 -9.35 -4.69 51.22
C SER A 423 -9.11 -6.01 51.94
N LEU A 424 -8.56 -7.02 51.24
CA LEU A 424 -8.34 -8.37 51.80
C LEU A 424 -6.87 -8.71 52.06
N LEU A 425 -5.94 -8.24 51.23
CA LEU A 425 -4.53 -8.64 51.33
C LEU A 425 -3.65 -7.59 52.00
N ALA A 426 -3.99 -6.28 51.99
CA ALA A 426 -3.15 -5.27 52.61
C ALA A 426 -2.86 -5.55 54.10
N PRO A 427 -3.81 -6.01 54.95
CA PRO A 427 -3.51 -6.35 56.32
C PRO A 427 -2.48 -7.48 56.49
N LEU A 428 -2.42 -8.41 55.53
CA LEU A 428 -1.45 -9.49 55.52
C LEU A 428 -0.08 -9.03 55.04
N GLU A 429 -0.06 -8.21 53.98
CA GLU A 429 1.16 -7.61 53.39
C GLU A 429 1.85 -6.68 54.40
N ASP A 430 1.07 -5.86 55.09
CA ASP A 430 1.56 -5.00 56.16
C ASP A 430 2.16 -5.80 57.32
N TYR A 431 1.49 -6.87 57.73
CA TYR A 431 2.01 -7.76 58.77
C TYR A 431 3.31 -8.45 58.34
N ASP A 432 3.35 -8.98 57.10
CA ASP A 432 4.54 -9.65 56.57
C ASP A 432 5.73 -8.66 56.49
N THR A 433 5.47 -7.40 56.11
CA THR A 433 6.49 -6.34 56.05
C THR A 433 7.02 -5.96 57.43
N GLN A 434 6.14 -5.82 58.43
CA GLN A 434 6.50 -5.35 59.79
C GLN A 434 7.12 -6.44 60.68
N GLN A 435 6.67 -7.68 60.49
CA GLN A 435 7.07 -8.81 61.38
C GLN A 435 8.00 -9.83 60.68
N GLY A 436 8.39 -9.56 59.45
CA GLY A 436 9.16 -10.54 58.64
C GLY A 436 8.39 -11.86 58.45
N GLY A 437 7.08 -11.77 58.38
CA GLY A 437 6.17 -12.92 58.22
C GLY A 437 6.12 -13.47 56.80
N ALA A 438 5.33 -14.50 56.60
CA ALA A 438 5.04 -15.10 55.29
C ALA A 438 3.56 -15.52 55.20
N LEU A 439 2.64 -14.64 55.67
CA LEU A 439 1.21 -14.94 55.71
C LEU A 439 0.61 -15.04 54.32
N VAL A 440 0.96 -14.13 53.44
CA VAL A 440 0.47 -14.13 52.04
C VAL A 440 0.90 -15.39 51.31
N THR A 441 2.19 -15.77 51.45
CA THR A 441 2.71 -17.02 50.85
C THR A 441 2.07 -18.25 51.49
N THR A 442 1.86 -18.25 52.82
CA THR A 442 1.20 -19.33 53.54
C THR A 442 -0.25 -19.51 53.07
N LEU A 443 -1.01 -18.43 52.94
CA LEU A 443 -2.39 -18.46 52.47
C LEU A 443 -2.45 -18.97 51.03
N ARG A 444 -1.60 -18.48 50.15
CA ARG A 444 -1.52 -18.93 48.76
C ARG A 444 -1.30 -20.44 48.67
N THR A 445 -0.26 -20.94 49.29
CA THR A 445 0.09 -22.39 49.29
C THR A 445 -1.03 -23.24 49.89
N PHE A 446 -1.69 -22.76 50.96
CA PHE A 446 -2.81 -23.47 51.57
C PHE A 446 -4.01 -23.58 50.62
N LEU A 447 -4.36 -22.53 49.94
CA LEU A 447 -5.45 -22.53 48.95
C LEU A 447 -5.12 -23.36 47.72
N GLU A 448 -3.89 -23.29 47.20
CA GLU A 448 -3.39 -24.07 46.06
C GLU A 448 -3.39 -25.60 46.36
N THR A 449 -3.08 -25.99 47.56
CA THR A 449 -3.15 -27.40 47.98
C THR A 449 -4.59 -27.87 48.30
N GLY A 450 -5.61 -27.01 48.10
CA GLY A 450 -6.98 -27.31 48.41
C GLY A 450 -7.29 -27.41 49.90
N GLY A 451 -6.46 -26.80 50.78
CA GLY A 451 -6.61 -26.79 52.21
C GLY A 451 -6.04 -28.02 52.89
N ARG A 452 -5.11 -28.74 52.29
CA ARG A 452 -4.48 -29.95 52.81
C ARG A 452 -3.31 -29.59 53.75
N TRP A 453 -3.56 -29.67 55.05
CA TRP A 453 -2.64 -29.22 56.11
C TRP A 453 -1.23 -29.81 56.03
N GLN A 454 -1.13 -31.13 55.87
CA GLN A 454 0.17 -31.81 55.88
C GLN A 454 0.97 -31.48 54.63
N GLU A 455 0.30 -31.42 53.46
CA GLU A 455 0.93 -31.08 52.19
C GLU A 455 1.41 -29.63 52.16
N THR A 456 0.57 -28.69 52.64
CA THR A 456 0.93 -27.30 52.79
C THR A 456 2.14 -27.12 53.73
N ALA A 457 2.13 -27.77 54.88
CA ALA A 457 3.23 -27.70 55.83
C ALA A 457 4.55 -28.22 55.23
N ASN A 458 4.49 -29.31 54.47
CA ASN A 458 5.65 -29.89 53.80
C ASN A 458 6.19 -28.93 52.72
N LEU A 459 5.32 -28.35 51.88
CA LEU A 459 5.71 -27.38 50.83
C LEU A 459 6.33 -26.10 51.40
N LEU A 460 5.85 -25.65 52.55
CA LEU A 460 6.37 -24.47 53.23
C LEU A 460 7.56 -24.77 54.13
N HIS A 461 7.97 -26.03 54.29
CA HIS A 461 9.02 -26.48 55.18
C HIS A 461 8.81 -26.06 56.64
N VAL A 462 7.56 -26.11 57.14
CA VAL A 462 7.20 -25.77 58.52
C VAL A 462 6.44 -26.90 59.20
N HIS A 463 6.42 -26.86 60.54
CA HIS A 463 5.59 -27.78 61.28
C HIS A 463 4.10 -27.42 61.16
N VAL A 464 3.21 -28.41 61.22
CA VAL A 464 1.75 -28.18 61.09
C VAL A 464 1.22 -27.18 62.13
N ASN A 465 1.78 -27.18 63.38
CA ASN A 465 1.39 -26.20 64.38
C ASN A 465 1.77 -24.77 64.03
N THR A 466 2.92 -24.56 63.33
CA THR A 466 3.33 -23.25 62.83
C THR A 466 2.41 -22.81 61.71
N LEU A 467 2.04 -23.74 60.79
CA LEU A 467 1.05 -23.50 59.76
C LEU A 467 -0.29 -23.07 60.35
N ARG A 468 -0.75 -23.78 61.41
CA ARG A 468 -2.01 -23.46 62.11
C ARG A 468 -2.00 -22.02 62.63
N ASN A 469 -0.99 -21.65 63.40
CA ASN A 469 -0.85 -20.31 63.95
C ASN A 469 -0.81 -19.21 62.89
N ARG A 470 -0.16 -19.49 61.75
CA ARG A 470 -0.14 -18.54 60.62
C ARG A 470 -1.52 -18.38 59.98
N LEU A 471 -2.25 -19.46 59.78
CA LEU A 471 -3.58 -19.42 59.17
C LEU A 471 -4.61 -18.80 60.14
N GLU A 472 -4.54 -19.05 61.46
CA GLU A 472 -5.34 -18.35 62.46
C GLU A 472 -5.08 -16.83 62.45
N ARG A 473 -3.80 -16.45 62.20
CA ARG A 473 -3.44 -15.05 62.06
C ARG A 473 -4.03 -14.42 60.77
N VAL A 474 -4.03 -15.18 59.67
CA VAL A 474 -4.71 -14.78 58.42
C VAL A 474 -6.19 -14.53 58.66
N GLU A 475 -6.91 -15.47 59.32
CA GLU A 475 -8.32 -15.32 59.65
C GLU A 475 -8.60 -14.08 60.50
N THR A 476 -7.73 -13.83 61.47
CA THR A 476 -7.86 -12.67 62.39
C THR A 476 -7.65 -11.35 61.66
N LEU A 477 -6.70 -11.26 60.71
CA LEU A 477 -6.36 -10.03 60.02
C LEU A 477 -7.31 -9.71 58.88
N THR A 478 -7.88 -10.74 58.25
CA THR A 478 -8.75 -10.57 57.08
C THR A 478 -10.25 -10.58 57.44
N ASP A 479 -10.60 -10.95 58.68
CA ASP A 479 -11.97 -11.23 59.12
C ASP A 479 -12.68 -12.23 58.18
N ARG A 480 -11.93 -13.26 57.72
CA ARG A 480 -12.42 -14.32 56.83
C ARG A 480 -12.06 -15.67 57.42
N ARG A 481 -12.97 -16.63 57.23
CA ARG A 481 -12.82 -18.00 57.75
C ARG A 481 -12.36 -18.97 56.66
N LEU A 482 -11.30 -19.68 56.91
CA LEU A 482 -10.72 -20.64 55.97
C LEU A 482 -11.51 -21.98 55.90
N ASP A 483 -12.47 -22.21 56.79
CA ASP A 483 -13.42 -23.30 56.71
C ASP A 483 -14.69 -22.92 55.91
N SER A 484 -14.93 -21.61 55.63
CA SER A 484 -16.00 -21.08 54.82
C SER A 484 -15.63 -21.07 53.33
N THR A 485 -16.43 -21.75 52.48
CA THR A 485 -16.19 -21.77 51.05
C THR A 485 -16.27 -20.37 50.40
N PRO A 486 -17.25 -19.50 50.71
CA PRO A 486 -17.26 -18.14 50.18
C PRO A 486 -16.02 -17.32 50.54
N ASP A 487 -15.58 -17.39 51.81
CA ASP A 487 -14.41 -16.64 52.26
C ASP A 487 -13.10 -17.13 51.57
N ARG A 488 -12.99 -18.44 51.38
CA ARG A 488 -11.87 -19.02 50.62
C ARG A 488 -11.86 -18.56 49.19
N VAL A 489 -13.05 -18.43 48.55
CA VAL A 489 -13.18 -17.92 47.19
C VAL A 489 -12.76 -16.45 47.14
N ASP A 490 -13.20 -15.61 48.07
CA ASP A 490 -12.82 -14.20 48.15
C ASP A 490 -11.31 -14.03 48.28
N LEU A 491 -10.70 -14.74 49.23
CA LEU A 491 -9.24 -14.72 49.43
C LEU A 491 -8.47 -15.25 48.21
N TRP A 492 -8.98 -16.30 47.56
CA TRP A 492 -8.40 -16.83 46.34
C TRP A 492 -8.44 -15.83 45.21
N LEU A 493 -9.60 -15.17 44.97
CA LEU A 493 -9.76 -14.16 43.96
C LEU A 493 -8.87 -12.94 44.20
N ALA A 494 -8.71 -12.50 45.45
CA ALA A 494 -7.80 -11.41 45.81
C ALA A 494 -6.32 -11.77 45.50
N LEU A 495 -5.89 -12.99 45.78
CA LEU A 495 -4.56 -13.46 45.41
C LEU A 495 -4.33 -13.57 43.92
N GLN A 496 -5.37 -13.90 43.12
CA GLN A 496 -5.29 -13.93 41.67
C GLN A 496 -5.27 -12.52 41.08
N ALA A 497 -6.02 -11.57 41.64
CA ALA A 497 -5.97 -10.17 41.27
C ALA A 497 -4.57 -9.56 41.44
N ALA A 498 -3.89 -9.91 42.52
CA ALA A 498 -2.50 -9.54 42.79
C ALA A 498 -1.50 -10.10 41.74
N SER A 499 -1.78 -11.31 41.23
CA SER A 499 -0.92 -11.98 40.24
C SER A 499 -1.16 -11.45 38.80
N ALA A 500 -2.30 -10.84 38.56
CA ALA A 500 -2.63 -10.28 37.24
C ALA A 500 -1.89 -8.95 36.91
N GLY A 501 -1.37 -8.27 37.95
CA GLY A 501 -0.59 -7.03 37.83
C GLY A 501 0.94 -7.20 37.95
N ALA A 502 1.45 -8.41 38.18
CA ALA A 502 2.90 -8.65 38.32
C ALA A 502 3.50 -9.09 36.96
N PRO A 503 4.69 -8.60 36.58
CA PRO A 503 5.41 -9.12 35.41
C PRO A 503 5.74 -10.61 35.61
N PRO A 504 5.82 -11.41 34.53
CA PRO A 504 6.16 -12.84 34.64
C PRO A 504 7.52 -13.01 35.28
N PRO A 505 7.72 -14.05 36.13
CA PRO A 505 9.02 -14.34 36.67
C PRO A 505 9.99 -14.66 35.54
N GLU A 506 11.15 -14.01 35.55
CA GLU A 506 12.25 -14.31 34.65
C GLU A 506 12.60 -15.79 34.78
N SER A 507 12.43 -16.54 33.69
CA SER A 507 12.85 -17.94 33.61
C SER A 507 14.38 -18.01 33.64
N HIS A 508 14.92 -18.47 34.74
CA HIS A 508 16.32 -18.89 34.83
C HIS A 508 16.53 -20.25 34.18
#